data_2d7f19c2ca7ac4b539f3dc4502b3fd4b
#
_entry.id   2d7f19c2ca7ac4b539f3dc4502b3fd4b
#
_cell.length_a   1.000
_cell.length_b   1.000
_cell.length_c   1.000
_cell.angle_alpha   90.00
_cell.angle_beta   90.00
_cell.angle_gamma   90.00
#
_symmetry.space_group_name_H-M   'P 1'
#
loop_
_entity.id
_entity.type
_entity.pdbx_description
1 polymer ?
#
loop_
_entity_poly.entity_id
_entity_poly.type
_entity_poly.pdbx_seq_one_letter_code
_entity_poly.pdbx_strand_id
1 'polypeptide(L)'
;MTSAYLRSSLAVSLRDRYLWLYCVLLLTQFGFAQEASFRITPLRPVAELRAEALKAQPPREQGRFRTPELVELVKLDPTIKLDIRYATTNDFLGTPVYTQARAFLQRPAAEALVRAHQELKAQGYGLIIHDGYRPWYVTEIFWTATPDDKKIFVANPATGSNHNRGCAVDLSLYDLQTGKEVKMPSGYDEMTERAYADYAGGTAEERARRALLRRAMEEQGFKVNPTEWWHFDYKDWKEYPIQNVKFEDLGN
;
A
#
# COMPACT_ATOMS: atom_id res chain seq x y z
N MET A 1 14.23 -11.74 -88.42
CA MET A 1 14.29 -10.55 -87.58
C MET A 1 13.55 -10.84 -86.29
N THR A 2 14.26 -11.31 -85.29
CA THR A 2 13.73 -11.85 -84.05
C THR A 2 14.15 -10.98 -82.91
N SER A 3 13.20 -10.35 -82.28
CA SER A 3 13.38 -9.54 -81.05
C SER A 3 13.30 -10.40 -79.80
N ALA A 4 14.36 -10.40 -79.00
CA ALA A 4 14.42 -11.09 -77.71
C ALA A 4 14.01 -10.18 -76.61
N TYR A 5 13.00 -10.56 -75.86
CA TYR A 5 12.57 -9.92 -74.60
C TYR A 5 13.34 -10.51 -73.41
N LEU A 6 14.15 -9.70 -72.77
CA LEU A 6 14.77 -10.01 -71.49
C LEU A 6 13.78 -9.74 -70.35
N ARG A 7 13.43 -10.74 -69.60
CA ARG A 7 12.73 -10.61 -68.29
C ARG A 7 13.77 -10.56 -67.21
N SER A 8 13.87 -9.44 -66.53
CA SER A 8 14.60 -9.32 -65.28
C SER A 8 13.69 -9.71 -64.08
N SER A 9 13.97 -10.82 -63.44
CA SER A 9 13.36 -11.25 -62.21
C SER A 9 14.07 -10.59 -61.02
N LEU A 10 13.39 -9.71 -60.33
CA LEU A 10 13.81 -9.18 -59.03
C LEU A 10 13.59 -10.25 -57.96
N ALA A 11 14.64 -10.94 -57.56
CA ALA A 11 14.66 -11.79 -56.40
C ALA A 11 14.81 -10.90 -55.16
N VAL A 12 13.72 -10.64 -54.45
CA VAL A 12 13.76 -9.98 -53.13
C VAL A 12 14.22 -11.04 -52.11
N SER A 13 15.39 -10.78 -51.52
CA SER A 13 16.03 -11.64 -50.53
C SER A 13 15.15 -11.79 -49.27
N LEU A 14 14.90 -13.03 -48.89
CA LEU A 14 14.19 -13.42 -47.66
C LEU A 14 14.88 -12.97 -46.35
N ARG A 15 16.09 -12.40 -46.42
CA ARG A 15 16.87 -11.96 -45.25
C ARG A 15 16.34 -10.66 -44.64
N ASP A 16 15.65 -9.79 -45.41
CA ASP A 16 15.18 -8.47 -44.91
C ASP A 16 13.85 -8.54 -44.14
N ARG A 17 13.14 -9.66 -44.22
CA ARG A 17 11.86 -9.83 -43.49
C ARG A 17 12.03 -10.18 -42.02
N TYR A 18 13.19 -10.71 -41.61
CA TYR A 18 13.42 -11.09 -40.20
C TYR A 18 14.05 -9.99 -39.37
N LEU A 19 14.64 -8.95 -39.98
CA LEU A 19 15.19 -7.80 -39.23
C LEU A 19 14.11 -6.90 -38.63
N TRP A 20 12.92 -6.82 -39.23
CA TRP A 20 11.81 -6.02 -38.73
C TRP A 20 11.06 -6.66 -37.58
N LEU A 21 11.09 -7.96 -37.46
CA LEU A 21 10.43 -8.70 -36.35
C LEU A 21 11.23 -8.65 -35.05
N TYR A 22 12.55 -8.45 -35.11
CA TYR A 22 13.38 -8.32 -33.90
C TYR A 22 13.38 -6.92 -33.31
N CYS A 23 13.07 -5.87 -34.06
CA CYS A 23 12.95 -4.50 -33.51
C CYS A 23 11.64 -4.21 -32.78
N VAL A 24 10.60 -5.02 -32.99
CA VAL A 24 9.29 -4.81 -32.33
C VAL A 24 9.20 -5.51 -30.96
N LEU A 25 10.07 -6.48 -30.68
CA LEU A 25 10.06 -7.27 -29.43
C LEU A 25 10.93 -6.70 -28.30
N LEU A 26 11.63 -5.57 -28.52
CA LEU A 26 12.50 -4.94 -27.52
C LEU A 26 11.90 -3.70 -26.84
N LEU A 27 10.61 -3.40 -27.04
CA LEU A 27 9.98 -2.17 -26.55
C LEU A 27 8.96 -2.35 -25.42
N THR A 28 8.91 -3.49 -24.72
CA THR A 28 7.93 -3.69 -23.64
C THR A 28 8.52 -4.29 -22.36
N GLN A 29 9.66 -3.81 -21.92
CA GLN A 29 10.07 -3.98 -20.51
C GLN A 29 10.61 -2.67 -19.95
N PHE A 30 9.84 -1.59 -20.03
CA PHE A 30 9.92 -0.57 -18.99
C PHE A 30 9.12 -1.11 -17.81
N GLY A 31 9.75 -1.98 -17.02
CA GLY A 31 9.34 -2.21 -15.65
C GLY A 31 9.43 -0.85 -14.97
N PHE A 32 8.26 -0.26 -14.64
CA PHE A 32 8.23 0.94 -13.84
C PHE A 32 8.85 0.56 -12.48
N ALA A 33 10.07 1.03 -12.23
CA ALA A 33 10.65 0.96 -10.91
C ALA A 33 9.69 1.72 -9.98
N GLN A 34 9.02 0.97 -9.09
CA GLN A 34 8.25 1.55 -8.01
C GLN A 34 9.20 2.45 -7.23
N GLU A 35 8.77 3.68 -6.92
CA GLU A 35 9.60 4.60 -6.15
C GLU A 35 10.03 3.93 -4.84
N ALA A 36 11.31 3.96 -4.53
CA ALA A 36 11.84 3.28 -3.36
C ALA A 36 11.25 3.92 -2.09
N SER A 37 10.75 3.09 -1.18
CA SER A 37 10.27 3.55 0.12
C SER A 37 11.39 4.22 0.92
N PHE A 38 11.01 5.15 1.80
CA PHE A 38 11.87 5.62 2.87
C PHE A 38 12.44 4.41 3.65
N ARG A 39 13.69 4.52 4.12
CA ARG A 39 14.35 3.43 4.84
C ARG A 39 15.03 3.92 6.10
N ILE A 40 14.94 3.12 7.14
CA ILE A 40 15.78 3.22 8.33
C ILE A 40 16.85 2.12 8.32
N THR A 41 17.85 2.25 9.18
CA THR A 41 18.69 1.13 9.58
C THR A 41 18.05 0.50 10.82
N PRO A 42 17.52 -0.74 10.77
CA PRO A 42 16.96 -1.39 11.94
C PRO A 42 18.00 -1.53 13.07
N LEU A 43 17.58 -1.31 14.31
CA LEU A 43 18.46 -1.43 15.49
C LEU A 43 19.01 -2.84 15.70
N ARG A 44 18.27 -3.85 15.20
CA ARG A 44 18.63 -5.28 15.25
C ARG A 44 18.16 -5.98 13.97
N PRO A 45 18.74 -7.15 13.62
CA PRO A 45 18.28 -7.94 12.47
C PRO A 45 16.80 -8.25 12.55
N VAL A 46 16.03 -7.91 11.51
CA VAL A 46 14.55 -8.08 11.46
C VAL A 46 14.14 -9.53 11.67
N ALA A 47 14.94 -10.50 11.21
CA ALA A 47 14.67 -11.92 11.39
C ALA A 47 14.69 -12.34 12.87
N GLU A 48 15.60 -11.79 13.69
CA GLU A 48 15.67 -12.03 15.14
C GLU A 48 14.46 -11.41 15.83
N LEU A 49 14.16 -10.14 15.52
CA LEU A 49 13.01 -9.42 16.06
C LEU A 49 11.70 -10.15 15.78
N ARG A 50 11.55 -10.69 14.56
CA ARG A 50 10.39 -11.49 14.17
C ARG A 50 10.27 -12.77 15.00
N ALA A 51 11.40 -13.48 15.21
CA ALA A 51 11.40 -14.74 16.00
C ALA A 51 11.02 -14.49 17.47
N GLU A 52 11.38 -13.34 18.03
CA GLU A 52 11.00 -12.91 19.37
C GLU A 52 9.52 -12.48 19.43
N ALA A 53 9.11 -11.58 18.52
CA ALA A 53 7.75 -11.04 18.47
C ALA A 53 6.68 -12.13 18.29
N LEU A 54 6.96 -13.17 17.51
CA LEU A 54 6.06 -14.32 17.33
C LEU A 54 5.84 -15.14 18.61
N LYS A 55 6.70 -15.01 19.63
CA LYS A 55 6.55 -15.66 20.94
C LYS A 55 5.93 -14.73 21.99
N ALA A 56 5.94 -13.42 21.72
CA ALA A 56 5.38 -12.43 22.59
C ALA A 56 3.84 -12.43 22.55
N GLN A 57 3.23 -11.86 23.57
CA GLN A 57 1.77 -11.74 23.65
C GLN A 57 1.37 -10.27 23.64
N PRO A 58 0.27 -9.92 22.97
CA PRO A 58 -0.27 -8.57 23.03
C PRO A 58 -0.68 -8.20 24.48
N PRO A 59 -0.75 -6.90 24.77
CA PRO A 59 -1.20 -6.42 26.07
C PRO A 59 -2.62 -6.92 26.37
N ARG A 60 -2.88 -7.28 27.63
CA ARG A 60 -4.22 -7.64 28.07
C ARG A 60 -5.08 -6.39 28.20
N GLU A 61 -6.13 -6.33 27.42
CA GLU A 61 -7.11 -5.26 27.48
C GLU A 61 -8.26 -5.59 28.43
N GLN A 62 -8.79 -4.57 29.07
CA GLN A 62 -9.99 -4.68 29.92
C GLN A 62 -11.16 -3.97 29.23
N GLY A 63 -12.36 -4.51 29.36
CA GLY A 63 -13.58 -3.91 28.80
C GLY A 63 -14.42 -4.90 28.01
N ARG A 64 -15.46 -4.38 27.39
CA ARG A 64 -16.31 -5.12 26.47
C ARG A 64 -15.97 -4.69 25.05
N PHE A 65 -15.66 -5.64 24.21
CA PHE A 65 -15.36 -5.43 22.82
C PHE A 65 -16.41 -6.10 21.93
N ARG A 66 -16.57 -5.55 20.72
CA ARG A 66 -17.30 -6.23 19.65
C ARG A 66 -16.53 -7.48 19.23
N THR A 67 -17.26 -8.48 18.75
CA THR A 67 -16.63 -9.64 18.08
C THR A 67 -15.94 -9.15 16.80
N PRO A 68 -14.65 -9.42 16.61
CA PRO A 68 -13.95 -9.04 15.38
C PRO A 68 -14.52 -9.75 14.15
N GLU A 69 -14.70 -9.00 13.08
CA GLU A 69 -15.08 -9.52 11.78
C GLU A 69 -14.19 -8.85 10.71
N LEU A 70 -13.00 -9.42 10.51
CA LEU A 70 -12.05 -8.97 9.50
C LEU A 70 -12.50 -9.45 8.12
N VAL A 71 -12.75 -8.51 7.21
CA VAL A 71 -13.13 -8.78 5.82
C VAL A 71 -12.06 -8.29 4.87
N GLU A 72 -11.80 -9.07 3.83
CA GLU A 72 -10.79 -8.76 2.82
C GLU A 72 -11.32 -7.71 1.83
N LEU A 73 -10.59 -6.61 1.68
CA LEU A 73 -11.06 -5.43 0.93
C LEU A 73 -11.35 -5.73 -0.53
N VAL A 74 -10.48 -6.48 -1.21
CA VAL A 74 -10.66 -6.82 -2.63
C VAL A 74 -11.82 -7.76 -2.91
N LYS A 75 -12.34 -8.44 -1.89
CA LYS A 75 -13.57 -9.25 -2.00
C LYS A 75 -14.83 -8.39 -1.95
N LEU A 76 -14.76 -7.20 -1.35
CA LEU A 76 -15.86 -6.23 -1.33
C LEU A 76 -15.90 -5.38 -2.61
N ASP A 77 -14.73 -4.92 -3.05
CA ASP A 77 -14.57 -4.19 -4.31
C ASP A 77 -13.24 -4.55 -4.98
N PRO A 78 -13.26 -5.36 -6.07
CA PRO A 78 -12.03 -5.80 -6.74
C PRO A 78 -11.31 -4.68 -7.51
N THR A 79 -11.87 -3.47 -7.58
CA THR A 79 -11.22 -2.30 -8.18
C THR A 79 -10.33 -1.53 -7.19
N ILE A 80 -10.38 -1.85 -5.89
CA ILE A 80 -9.41 -1.40 -4.89
C ILE A 80 -8.07 -2.08 -5.20
N LYS A 81 -7.01 -1.29 -5.37
CA LYS A 81 -5.66 -1.81 -5.61
C LYS A 81 -4.94 -2.09 -4.30
N LEU A 82 -4.07 -3.09 -4.32
CA LEU A 82 -3.17 -3.40 -3.22
C LEU A 82 -1.72 -3.15 -3.64
N ASP A 83 -0.99 -2.42 -2.80
CA ASP A 83 0.46 -2.26 -2.83
C ASP A 83 0.97 -2.47 -1.40
N ILE A 84 0.81 -3.71 -0.90
CA ILE A 84 1.12 -4.08 0.48
C ILE A 84 2.64 -4.11 0.65
N ARG A 85 3.22 -2.95 1.01
CA ARG A 85 4.67 -2.73 1.09
C ARG A 85 5.33 -3.71 2.05
N TYR A 86 4.71 -3.99 3.18
CA TYR A 86 5.23 -4.88 4.22
C TYR A 86 5.30 -6.36 3.83
N ALA A 87 4.72 -6.75 2.68
CA ALA A 87 4.90 -8.06 2.06
C ALA A 87 6.07 -8.12 1.07
N THR A 88 6.80 -7.03 0.90
CA THR A 88 7.91 -6.88 -0.06
C THR A 88 9.15 -6.33 0.64
N THR A 89 10.25 -6.20 -0.10
CA THR A 89 11.45 -5.49 0.38
C THR A 89 11.35 -3.98 0.19
N ASN A 90 10.26 -3.45 -0.40
CA ASN A 90 10.05 -2.02 -0.61
C ASN A 90 9.26 -1.40 0.54
N ASP A 91 9.73 -1.59 1.76
CA ASP A 91 9.24 -1.03 3.01
C ASP A 91 10.35 -0.29 3.77
N PHE A 92 10.02 0.36 4.87
CA PHE A 92 10.99 1.16 5.62
C PHE A 92 12.08 0.32 6.35
N LEU A 93 11.85 -1.00 6.58
CA LEU A 93 12.82 -1.94 7.14
C LEU A 93 13.70 -2.60 6.05
N GLY A 94 13.27 -2.54 4.78
CA GLY A 94 13.92 -3.22 3.67
C GLY A 94 13.78 -4.74 3.69
N THR A 95 12.87 -5.29 4.50
CA THR A 95 12.71 -6.73 4.74
C THR A 95 11.24 -7.05 4.96
N PRO A 96 10.63 -7.99 4.22
CA PRO A 96 9.23 -8.34 4.39
C PRO A 96 8.92 -8.82 5.80
N VAL A 97 7.88 -8.25 6.41
CA VAL A 97 7.34 -8.67 7.71
C VAL A 97 5.99 -9.37 7.59
N TYR A 98 5.29 -9.18 6.47
CA TYR A 98 4.09 -9.91 6.11
C TYR A 98 4.43 -11.13 5.26
N THR A 99 3.63 -12.18 5.39
CA THR A 99 3.74 -13.41 4.61
C THR A 99 2.83 -13.39 3.37
N GLN A 100 1.83 -12.51 3.35
CA GLN A 100 0.84 -12.39 2.29
C GLN A 100 0.54 -10.91 2.00
N ALA A 101 0.37 -10.56 0.73
CA ALA A 101 -0.01 -9.23 0.27
C ALA A 101 -1.54 -9.09 0.25
N ARG A 102 -2.17 -9.09 1.44
CA ARG A 102 -3.63 -9.00 1.63
C ARG A 102 -3.96 -7.85 2.57
N ALA A 103 -5.13 -7.25 2.39
CA ALA A 103 -5.63 -6.16 3.23
C ALA A 103 -7.00 -6.50 3.80
N PHE A 104 -7.13 -6.38 5.12
CA PHE A 104 -8.37 -6.63 5.85
C PHE A 104 -8.71 -5.44 6.73
N LEU A 105 -9.99 -5.19 6.95
CA LEU A 105 -10.52 -4.28 7.96
C LEU A 105 -11.72 -4.93 8.66
N GLN A 106 -12.11 -4.40 9.83
CA GLN A 106 -13.40 -4.73 10.43
C GLN A 106 -14.51 -4.37 9.43
N ARG A 107 -15.54 -5.20 9.32
CA ARG A 107 -16.61 -5.02 8.31
C ARG A 107 -17.14 -3.58 8.21
N PRO A 108 -17.52 -2.87 9.31
CA PRO A 108 -18.01 -1.50 9.17
C PRO A 108 -16.99 -0.51 8.60
N ALA A 109 -15.69 -0.68 8.94
CA ALA A 109 -14.61 0.12 8.39
C ALA A 109 -14.37 -0.20 6.91
N ALA A 110 -14.40 -1.49 6.54
CA ALA A 110 -14.24 -1.93 5.16
C ALA A 110 -15.37 -1.40 4.26
N GLU A 111 -16.61 -1.48 4.71
CA GLU A 111 -17.77 -0.93 3.98
C GLU A 111 -17.71 0.60 3.84
N ALA A 112 -17.23 1.30 4.87
CA ALA A 112 -16.98 2.73 4.81
C ALA A 112 -15.87 3.07 3.79
N LEU A 113 -14.79 2.30 3.75
CA LEU A 113 -13.71 2.45 2.76
C LEU A 113 -14.22 2.26 1.32
N VAL A 114 -15.07 1.25 1.09
CA VAL A 114 -15.68 1.03 -0.22
C VAL A 114 -16.51 2.24 -0.66
N ARG A 115 -17.28 2.85 0.24
CA ARG A 115 -18.02 4.08 -0.09
C ARG A 115 -17.10 5.24 -0.45
N ALA A 116 -16.01 5.46 0.30
CA ALA A 116 -14.99 6.46 -0.04
C ALA A 116 -14.37 6.19 -1.43
N HIS A 117 -14.07 4.92 -1.72
CA HIS A 117 -13.55 4.51 -3.02
C HIS A 117 -14.53 4.82 -4.16
N GLN A 118 -15.83 4.53 -4.00
CA GLN A 118 -16.85 4.82 -5.02
C GLN A 118 -17.00 6.32 -5.27
N GLU A 119 -16.94 7.15 -4.23
CA GLU A 119 -16.96 8.61 -4.35
C GLU A 119 -15.75 9.14 -5.12
N LEU A 120 -14.55 8.64 -4.82
CA LEU A 120 -13.32 9.01 -5.51
C LEU A 120 -13.33 8.59 -6.99
N LYS A 121 -13.97 7.46 -7.34
CA LYS A 121 -14.11 7.03 -8.73
C LYS A 121 -14.88 8.04 -9.58
N ALA A 122 -15.89 8.69 -9.02
CA ALA A 122 -16.61 9.77 -9.72
C ALA A 122 -15.73 10.99 -10.02
N GLN A 123 -14.59 11.13 -9.33
CA GLN A 123 -13.61 12.20 -9.49
C GLN A 123 -12.35 11.76 -10.27
N GLY A 124 -12.35 10.55 -10.86
CA GLY A 124 -11.26 10.02 -11.67
C GLY A 124 -10.15 9.30 -10.89
N TYR A 125 -10.36 9.01 -9.60
CA TYR A 125 -9.38 8.35 -8.74
C TYR A 125 -9.92 7.06 -8.13
N GLY A 126 -9.01 6.14 -7.81
CA GLY A 126 -9.30 4.96 -7.01
C GLY A 126 -8.35 4.87 -5.81
N LEU A 127 -8.65 4.01 -4.84
CA LEU A 127 -7.81 3.77 -3.67
C LEU A 127 -6.77 2.67 -3.95
N ILE A 128 -5.54 2.91 -3.51
CA ILE A 128 -4.47 1.92 -3.40
C ILE A 128 -4.09 1.75 -1.93
N ILE A 129 -4.14 0.53 -1.43
CA ILE A 129 -3.94 0.19 -0.02
C ILE A 129 -2.51 -0.27 0.21
N HIS A 130 -1.83 0.35 1.17
CA HIS A 130 -0.48 0.00 1.60
C HIS A 130 -0.47 -0.89 2.83
N ASP A 131 -1.41 -0.66 3.79
CA ASP A 131 -1.64 -1.51 4.96
C ASP A 131 -3.10 -1.44 5.42
N GLY A 132 -3.56 -2.50 6.09
CA GLY A 132 -4.87 -2.59 6.74
C GLY A 132 -4.74 -3.18 8.13
N TYR A 133 -5.45 -4.26 8.42
CA TYR A 133 -5.22 -5.03 9.63
C TYR A 133 -3.76 -5.48 9.69
N ARG A 134 -3.10 -5.20 10.82
CA ARG A 134 -1.73 -5.56 11.13
C ARG A 134 -1.74 -6.44 12.38
N PRO A 135 -1.28 -7.70 12.31
CA PRO A 135 -1.11 -8.51 13.52
C PRO A 135 -0.21 -7.80 14.54
N TRP A 136 -0.54 -7.88 15.83
CA TRP A 136 0.19 -7.15 16.87
C TRP A 136 1.70 -7.45 16.89
N TYR A 137 2.11 -8.69 16.60
CA TYR A 137 3.53 -9.05 16.56
C TYR A 137 4.33 -8.22 15.55
N VAL A 138 3.70 -7.71 14.49
CA VAL A 138 4.37 -6.83 13.52
C VAL A 138 4.57 -5.42 14.09
N THR A 139 3.63 -4.91 14.89
CA THR A 139 3.80 -3.66 15.62
C THR A 139 4.97 -3.76 16.60
N GLU A 140 5.16 -4.89 17.28
CA GLU A 140 6.32 -5.17 18.12
C GLU A 140 7.64 -5.13 17.34
N ILE A 141 7.66 -5.74 16.13
CA ILE A 141 8.84 -5.68 15.24
C ILE A 141 9.15 -4.23 14.87
N PHE A 142 8.16 -3.46 14.42
CA PHE A 142 8.34 -2.06 14.01
C PHE A 142 8.91 -1.21 15.14
N TRP A 143 8.31 -1.30 16.32
CA TRP A 143 8.77 -0.56 17.49
C TRP A 143 10.22 -0.89 17.88
N THR A 144 10.55 -2.19 17.94
CA THR A 144 11.87 -2.63 18.39
C THR A 144 12.97 -2.39 17.34
N ALA A 145 12.60 -2.40 16.05
CA ALA A 145 13.52 -2.12 14.95
C ALA A 145 13.85 -0.62 14.80
N THR A 146 12.92 0.26 15.22
CA THR A 146 12.98 1.69 14.89
C THR A 146 13.84 2.46 15.91
N PRO A 147 14.79 3.31 15.45
CA PRO A 147 15.55 4.23 16.31
C PRO A 147 14.65 5.18 17.12
N ASP A 148 15.11 5.59 18.31
CA ASP A 148 14.30 6.37 19.25
C ASP A 148 13.81 7.71 18.67
N ASP A 149 14.62 8.37 17.86
CA ASP A 149 14.28 9.65 17.19
C ASP A 149 13.18 9.49 16.11
N LYS A 150 12.86 8.26 15.72
CA LYS A 150 11.82 7.93 14.73
C LYS A 150 10.59 7.27 15.35
N LYS A 151 10.58 6.99 16.65
CA LYS A 151 9.46 6.28 17.30
C LYS A 151 8.14 7.03 17.30
N ILE A 152 8.13 8.31 16.99
CA ILE A 152 6.89 9.08 16.78
C ILE A 152 6.06 8.55 15.58
N PHE A 153 6.70 7.87 14.63
CA PHE A 153 6.07 7.32 13.42
C PHE A 153 5.69 5.83 13.55
N VAL A 154 5.89 5.21 14.72
CA VAL A 154 5.53 3.81 14.95
C VAL A 154 4.76 3.66 16.25
N ALA A 155 3.72 2.83 16.24
CA ALA A 155 2.88 2.62 17.42
C ALA A 155 3.63 1.85 18.51
N ASN A 156 3.43 2.26 19.77
CA ASN A 156 3.96 1.54 20.93
C ASN A 156 3.17 0.23 21.14
N PRO A 157 3.81 -0.95 21.08
CA PRO A 157 3.12 -2.23 21.22
C PRO A 157 2.48 -2.44 22.59
N ALA A 158 2.96 -1.74 23.65
CA ALA A 158 2.35 -1.79 24.97
C ALA A 158 0.90 -1.24 25.00
N THR A 159 0.56 -0.35 24.05
CA THR A 159 -0.80 0.20 23.88
C THR A 159 -1.47 -0.30 22.58
N GLY A 160 -0.70 -0.93 21.72
CA GLY A 160 -1.12 -1.39 20.42
C GLY A 160 -1.33 -0.28 19.40
N SER A 161 -1.70 -0.68 18.18
CA SER A 161 -2.05 0.18 17.06
C SER A 161 -3.52 -0.01 16.69
N ASN A 162 -4.14 1.00 16.08
CA ASN A 162 -5.49 0.85 15.51
C ASN A 162 -5.50 -0.11 14.30
N HIS A 163 -4.36 -0.32 13.64
CA HIS A 163 -4.18 -1.42 12.69
C HIS A 163 -4.36 -2.80 13.34
N ASN A 164 -3.89 -2.98 14.59
CA ASN A 164 -4.06 -4.25 15.29
C ASN A 164 -5.55 -4.55 15.58
N ARG A 165 -6.39 -3.54 15.57
CA ARG A 165 -7.84 -3.65 15.77
C ARG A 165 -8.60 -3.89 14.46
N GLY A 166 -7.91 -3.79 13.31
CA GLY A 166 -8.53 -3.79 11.98
C GLY A 166 -9.35 -2.53 11.69
N CYS A 167 -9.02 -1.42 12.35
CA CYS A 167 -9.73 -0.15 12.26
C CYS A 167 -8.85 1.01 11.79
N ALA A 168 -7.65 0.73 11.29
CA ALA A 168 -6.81 1.70 10.60
C ALA A 168 -6.42 1.18 9.23
N VAL A 169 -6.21 2.11 8.30
CA VAL A 169 -5.78 1.84 6.93
C VAL A 169 -4.77 2.88 6.49
N ASP A 170 -3.70 2.40 5.85
CA ASP A 170 -2.73 3.23 5.13
C ASP A 170 -3.00 3.11 3.64
N LEU A 171 -3.16 4.25 2.97
CA LEU A 171 -3.59 4.26 1.59
C LEU A 171 -3.21 5.54 0.84
N SER A 172 -3.28 5.45 -0.49
CA SER A 172 -3.08 6.56 -1.41
C SER A 172 -4.14 6.52 -2.51
N LEU A 173 -4.02 7.41 -3.50
CA LEU A 173 -4.85 7.46 -4.68
C LEU A 173 -4.11 6.88 -5.90
N TYR A 174 -4.85 6.22 -6.78
CA TYR A 174 -4.38 5.97 -8.14
C TYR A 174 -5.31 6.66 -9.16
N ASP A 175 -4.74 7.12 -10.25
CA ASP A 175 -5.47 7.72 -11.36
C ASP A 175 -6.13 6.63 -12.21
N LEU A 176 -7.43 6.74 -12.47
CA LEU A 176 -8.20 5.71 -13.19
C LEU A 176 -7.82 5.60 -14.67
N GLN A 177 -7.32 6.67 -15.31
CA GLN A 177 -6.94 6.64 -16.72
C GLN A 177 -5.61 5.94 -16.94
N THR A 178 -4.64 6.24 -16.07
CA THR A 178 -3.28 5.69 -16.18
C THR A 178 -3.07 4.41 -15.38
N GLY A 179 -3.92 4.18 -14.39
CA GLY A 179 -3.79 3.09 -13.43
C GLY A 179 -2.61 3.24 -12.47
N LYS A 180 -1.91 4.38 -12.45
CA LYS A 180 -0.73 4.63 -11.62
C LYS A 180 -1.09 5.35 -10.33
N GLU A 181 -0.35 5.06 -9.27
CA GLU A 181 -0.39 5.84 -8.05
C GLU A 181 -0.03 7.30 -8.35
N VAL A 182 -0.75 8.23 -7.73
CA VAL A 182 -0.51 9.67 -7.90
C VAL A 182 0.56 10.14 -6.93
N LYS A 183 1.30 11.19 -7.32
CA LYS A 183 2.24 11.84 -6.42
C LYS A 183 1.52 12.56 -5.28
N MET A 184 2.01 12.34 -4.07
CA MET A 184 1.63 13.00 -2.83
C MET A 184 2.80 13.84 -2.29
N PRO A 185 2.61 14.70 -1.27
CA PRO A 185 3.68 15.54 -0.73
C PRO A 185 4.90 14.80 -0.18
N SER A 186 4.72 13.54 0.24
CA SER A 186 5.80 12.62 0.61
C SER A 186 5.50 11.21 0.10
N GLY A 187 6.50 10.34 0.13
CA GLY A 187 6.31 8.90 -0.02
C GLY A 187 5.62 8.28 1.19
N TYR A 188 5.10 7.06 1.00
CA TYR A 188 4.57 6.23 2.09
C TYR A 188 5.69 5.86 3.08
N ASP A 189 5.40 5.83 4.38
CA ASP A 189 6.36 5.58 5.48
C ASP A 189 7.53 6.57 5.54
N GLU A 190 7.47 7.72 4.89
CA GLU A 190 8.50 8.74 5.02
C GLU A 190 8.46 9.37 6.42
N MET A 191 9.41 9.00 7.28
CA MET A 191 9.50 9.44 8.67
C MET A 191 10.12 10.83 8.80
N THR A 192 9.47 11.83 8.17
CA THR A 192 9.85 13.25 8.19
C THR A 192 8.60 14.14 8.31
N GLU A 193 8.78 15.44 8.54
CA GLU A 193 7.66 16.41 8.56
C GLU A 193 6.85 16.46 7.25
N ARG A 194 7.43 15.98 6.14
CA ARG A 194 6.70 15.89 4.86
C ARG A 194 5.53 14.93 4.92
N ALA A 195 5.56 13.96 5.84
CA ALA A 195 4.49 13.02 6.10
C ALA A 195 3.27 13.65 6.78
N TYR A 196 3.43 14.79 7.44
CA TYR A 196 2.33 15.39 8.21
C TYR A 196 1.12 15.72 7.35
N ALA A 197 -0.07 15.44 7.89
CA ALA A 197 -1.34 15.68 7.20
C ALA A 197 -1.53 17.14 6.76
N ASP A 198 -0.93 18.08 7.49
CA ASP A 198 -1.01 19.52 7.24
C ASP A 198 0.30 20.11 6.68
N TYR A 199 1.25 19.27 6.21
CA TYR A 199 2.49 19.77 5.61
C TYR A 199 2.21 20.74 4.46
N ALA A 200 2.77 21.96 4.56
CA ALA A 200 2.51 23.05 3.61
C ALA A 200 3.35 22.97 2.32
N GLY A 201 4.40 22.16 2.31
CA GLY A 201 5.28 21.98 1.15
C GLY A 201 4.69 21.05 0.08
N GLY A 202 5.52 20.68 -0.89
CA GLY A 202 5.08 19.97 -2.09
C GLY A 202 4.39 20.90 -3.10
N THR A 203 3.94 20.38 -4.23
CA THR A 203 3.21 21.15 -5.25
C THR A 203 1.77 21.40 -4.83
N ALA A 204 1.11 22.38 -5.47
CA ALA A 204 -0.32 22.65 -5.24
C ALA A 204 -1.18 21.43 -5.61
N GLU A 205 -0.79 20.68 -6.64
CA GLU A 205 -1.48 19.47 -7.08
C GLU A 205 -1.36 18.33 -6.08
N GLU A 206 -0.16 18.07 -5.53
CA GLU A 206 0.07 17.06 -4.49
C GLU A 206 -0.78 17.35 -3.24
N ARG A 207 -0.80 18.63 -2.81
CA ARG A 207 -1.65 19.04 -1.68
C ARG A 207 -3.15 18.91 -1.96
N ALA A 208 -3.58 19.21 -3.20
CA ALA A 208 -4.98 19.06 -3.61
C ALA A 208 -5.42 17.59 -3.58
N ARG A 209 -4.56 16.67 -4.06
CA ARG A 209 -4.81 15.21 -4.02
C ARG A 209 -4.89 14.70 -2.59
N ARG A 210 -3.96 15.11 -1.72
CA ARG A 210 -4.02 14.78 -0.29
C ARG A 210 -5.29 15.29 0.37
N ALA A 211 -5.70 16.53 0.08
CA ALA A 211 -6.93 17.09 0.62
C ALA A 211 -8.19 16.38 0.10
N LEU A 212 -8.19 15.96 -1.17
CA LEU A 212 -9.25 15.16 -1.76
C LEU A 212 -9.40 13.81 -1.04
N LEU A 213 -8.28 13.08 -0.88
CA LEU A 213 -8.24 11.81 -0.16
C LEU A 213 -8.77 11.98 1.28
N ARG A 214 -8.24 12.96 2.02
CA ARG A 214 -8.66 13.25 3.38
C ARG A 214 -10.15 13.49 3.48
N ARG A 215 -10.72 14.34 2.62
CA ARG A 215 -12.16 14.64 2.62
C ARG A 215 -12.99 13.39 2.38
N ALA A 216 -12.70 12.61 1.34
CA ALA A 216 -13.45 11.40 1.03
C ALA A 216 -13.43 10.38 2.17
N MET A 217 -12.30 10.23 2.86
CA MET A 217 -12.16 9.34 4.01
C MET A 217 -12.91 9.87 5.24
N GLU A 218 -12.78 11.17 5.55
CA GLU A 218 -13.42 11.79 6.73
C GLU A 218 -14.95 11.79 6.59
N GLU A 219 -15.51 11.99 5.41
CA GLU A 219 -16.95 11.88 5.13
C GLU A 219 -17.51 10.47 5.41
N GLN A 220 -16.68 9.44 5.33
CA GLN A 220 -17.05 8.06 5.64
C GLN A 220 -16.73 7.64 7.10
N GLY A 221 -16.33 8.59 7.96
CA GLY A 221 -16.12 8.35 9.39
C GLY A 221 -14.72 7.89 9.76
N PHE A 222 -13.77 8.07 8.89
CA PHE A 222 -12.34 7.95 9.19
C PHE A 222 -11.80 9.28 9.71
N LYS A 223 -10.63 9.25 10.34
CA LYS A 223 -9.89 10.42 10.79
C LYS A 223 -8.43 10.27 10.43
N VAL A 224 -7.86 11.28 9.76
CA VAL A 224 -6.45 11.28 9.41
C VAL A 224 -5.56 11.38 10.66
N ASN A 225 -4.44 10.65 10.65
CA ASN A 225 -3.37 10.83 11.64
C ASN A 225 -2.62 12.16 11.35
N PRO A 226 -2.44 13.04 12.34
CA PRO A 226 -1.75 14.31 12.11
C PRO A 226 -0.32 14.18 11.58
N THR A 227 0.41 13.11 11.90
CA THR A 227 1.80 12.89 11.52
C THR A 227 1.98 12.06 10.24
N GLU A 228 0.88 11.51 9.68
CA GLU A 228 0.91 10.59 8.55
C GLU A 228 -0.30 10.84 7.65
N TRP A 229 -0.12 11.51 6.50
CA TRP A 229 -1.21 11.86 5.60
C TRP A 229 -1.93 10.65 4.97
N TRP A 230 -1.29 9.50 4.95
CA TRP A 230 -1.82 8.24 4.40
C TRP A 230 -2.61 7.43 5.41
N HIS A 231 -2.42 7.65 6.73
CA HIS A 231 -3.02 6.86 7.80
C HIS A 231 -4.36 7.41 8.26
N PHE A 232 -5.37 6.55 8.28
CA PHE A 232 -6.74 6.89 8.67
C PHE A 232 -7.31 5.89 9.67
N ASP A 233 -7.71 6.40 10.84
CA ASP A 233 -8.39 5.64 11.88
C ASP A 233 -9.91 5.68 11.69
N TYR A 234 -10.57 4.51 11.70
CA TYR A 234 -12.02 4.44 11.70
C TYR A 234 -12.59 4.77 13.08
N LYS A 235 -13.68 5.52 13.14
CA LYS A 235 -14.29 6.09 14.36
C LYS A 235 -14.54 5.07 15.48
N ASP A 236 -14.87 3.82 15.15
CA ASP A 236 -15.25 2.77 16.11
C ASP A 236 -14.07 1.93 16.62
N TRP A 237 -12.82 2.35 16.38
CA TRP A 237 -11.62 1.55 16.68
C TRP A 237 -11.53 1.09 18.15
N LYS A 238 -12.04 1.91 19.10
CA LYS A 238 -12.04 1.58 20.55
C LYS A 238 -12.96 0.41 20.90
N GLU A 239 -13.87 0.06 20.01
CA GLU A 239 -14.85 -1.00 20.24
C GLU A 239 -14.31 -2.40 19.85
N TYR A 240 -13.12 -2.46 19.27
CA TYR A 240 -12.48 -3.72 18.87
C TYR A 240 -11.19 -3.97 19.66
N PRO A 241 -10.92 -5.23 20.03
CA PRO A 241 -9.70 -5.59 20.76
C PRO A 241 -8.47 -5.55 19.85
N ILE A 242 -7.30 -5.44 20.47
CA ILE A 242 -6.03 -5.74 19.80
C ILE A 242 -6.02 -7.21 19.40
N GLN A 243 -5.70 -7.50 18.14
CA GLN A 243 -5.64 -8.84 17.57
C GLN A 243 -4.22 -9.20 17.13
N ASN A 244 -3.91 -10.50 17.20
CA ASN A 244 -2.63 -11.05 16.77
C ASN A 244 -2.83 -12.29 15.87
N VAL A 245 -3.95 -12.31 15.13
CA VAL A 245 -4.26 -13.37 14.16
C VAL A 245 -3.36 -13.21 12.94
N LYS A 246 -2.69 -14.24 12.52
CA LYS A 246 -1.83 -14.21 11.33
C LYS A 246 -2.68 -14.21 10.05
N PHE A 247 -2.13 -13.70 8.95
CA PHE A 247 -2.85 -13.70 7.67
C PHE A 247 -3.21 -15.09 7.17
N GLU A 248 -2.37 -16.09 7.47
CA GLU A 248 -2.61 -17.50 7.12
C GLU A 248 -3.83 -18.09 7.81
N ASP A 249 -4.16 -17.57 9.00
CA ASP A 249 -5.29 -18.02 9.82
C ASP A 249 -6.58 -17.24 9.51
N LEU A 250 -6.51 -16.17 8.71
CA LEU A 250 -7.66 -15.44 8.19
C LEU A 250 -8.19 -16.18 6.96
N GLY A 251 -9.41 -16.68 7.02
CA GLY A 251 -10.03 -17.51 5.97
C GLY A 251 -9.88 -16.98 4.53
N ASN A 252 -9.97 -17.90 3.59
CA ASN A 252 -9.93 -17.61 2.14
C ASN A 252 -11.22 -16.98 1.65
#